data_bf7e9f4d1c75deb632fffa2cda3866db
#
_entry.id   bf7e9f4d1c75deb632fffa2cda3866db
#
_cell.length_a   1.000
_cell.length_b   1.000
_cell.length_c   1.000
_cell.angle_alpha   90.00
_cell.angle_beta   90.00
_cell.angle_gamma   90.00
#
_symmetry.space_group_name_H-M   'P 1'
#
loop_
_entity.id
_entity.type
_entity.pdbx_description
1 polymer ?
#
loop_
_entity_poly.entity_id
_entity_poly.type
_entity_poly.pdbx_seq_one_letter_code
_entity_poly.pdbx_strand_id
1 'polypeptide(L)'
;MNAKLNTETPQSFVSNGSNTSFSAEDILAKAQQYAQEHELNFSGSLSPTDAWQLVQQGEAVLVDVRTNEERKFVGYVPESIHVAWATGTSFNRNPRFLKELESKVGKDKTILLLCRSGNRSTQAAEAAFNAGFEHIYNVLEGFEGDLNEQQQRNQKNGWRIHQLPWQQD
;
A
#
# COMPACT_ATOMS: atom_id res chain seq x y z
N MET A 1 -55.18 46.57 12.46
CA MET A 1 -54.28 46.29 11.35
C MET A 1 -53.09 45.49 11.89
N ASN A 2 -53.14 44.18 11.73
CA ASN A 2 -52.09 43.27 12.25
C ASN A 2 -51.14 42.91 11.13
N ALA A 3 -49.94 43.40 11.17
CA ALA A 3 -48.84 42.93 10.32
C ALA A 3 -48.19 41.69 10.96
N LYS A 4 -48.32 40.53 10.32
CA LYS A 4 -47.61 39.32 10.71
C LYS A 4 -46.19 39.40 10.18
N LEU A 5 -45.24 39.48 11.07
CA LEU A 5 -43.82 39.26 10.77
C LEU A 5 -43.58 37.77 10.52
N ASN A 6 -43.25 37.43 9.29
CA ASN A 6 -42.68 36.11 8.96
C ASN A 6 -41.22 36.13 9.35
N THR A 7 -40.89 35.40 10.39
CA THR A 7 -39.48 35.06 10.70
C THR A 7 -39.12 33.80 9.94
N GLU A 8 -38.46 33.96 8.77
CA GLU A 8 -37.78 32.85 8.13
C GLU A 8 -36.50 32.55 8.87
N THR A 9 -36.43 31.36 9.41
CA THR A 9 -35.23 30.80 10.02
C THR A 9 -34.26 30.42 8.88
N PRO A 10 -32.97 30.80 8.94
CA PRO A 10 -32.03 30.35 7.91
C PRO A 10 -31.76 28.86 8.09
N GLN A 11 -32.06 28.12 7.05
CA GLN A 11 -31.64 26.71 6.93
C GLN A 11 -30.12 26.65 6.96
N SER A 12 -29.58 26.00 7.98
CA SER A 12 -28.17 25.65 8.03
C SER A 12 -27.86 24.67 6.89
N PHE A 13 -27.06 25.11 5.95
CA PHE A 13 -26.42 24.23 5.00
C PHE A 13 -25.47 23.32 5.75
N VAL A 14 -25.88 22.09 5.98
CA VAL A 14 -24.97 21.02 6.36
C VAL A 14 -24.17 20.67 5.10
N SER A 15 -22.95 21.13 5.04
CA SER A 15 -22.01 20.65 4.03
C SER A 15 -21.75 19.18 4.32
N ASN A 16 -22.44 18.30 3.60
CA ASN A 16 -22.02 16.90 3.48
C ASN A 16 -20.66 16.88 2.78
N GLY A 17 -19.62 16.96 3.56
CA GLY A 17 -18.31 16.54 3.14
C GLY A 17 -18.41 15.06 2.79
N SER A 18 -18.58 14.76 1.52
CA SER A 18 -18.50 13.40 1.03
C SER A 18 -17.07 12.92 1.21
N ASN A 19 -16.80 12.33 2.36
CA ASN A 19 -15.64 11.50 2.58
C ASN A 19 -15.91 10.25 1.74
N THR A 20 -15.53 10.30 0.44
CA THR A 20 -15.59 9.15 -0.46
C THR A 20 -14.46 8.21 -0.11
N SER A 21 -14.60 7.49 1.02
CA SER A 21 -13.81 6.32 1.26
C SER A 21 -14.34 5.21 0.34
N PHE A 22 -13.53 4.79 -0.64
CA PHE A 22 -13.86 3.65 -1.47
C PHE A 22 -13.96 2.40 -0.59
N SER A 23 -14.88 1.50 -0.90
CA SER A 23 -14.94 0.21 -0.22
C SER A 23 -13.70 -0.62 -0.55
N ALA A 24 -13.37 -1.58 0.32
CA ALA A 24 -12.29 -2.53 0.07
C ALA A 24 -12.48 -3.26 -1.27
N GLU A 25 -13.70 -3.64 -1.59
CA GLU A 25 -14.03 -4.29 -2.87
C GLU A 25 -13.71 -3.41 -4.06
N ASP A 26 -14.03 -2.12 -4.00
CA ASP A 26 -13.75 -1.16 -5.08
C ASP A 26 -12.25 -0.98 -5.28
N ILE A 27 -11.50 -0.87 -4.21
CA ILE A 27 -10.03 -0.74 -4.24
C ILE A 27 -9.41 -1.99 -4.87
N LEU A 28 -9.81 -3.17 -4.42
CA LEU A 28 -9.29 -4.43 -4.95
C LEU A 28 -9.69 -4.65 -6.41
N ALA A 29 -10.92 -4.29 -6.80
CA ALA A 29 -11.36 -4.37 -8.19
C ALA A 29 -10.53 -3.46 -9.10
N LYS A 30 -10.22 -2.25 -8.67
CA LYS A 30 -9.33 -1.32 -9.38
C LYS A 30 -7.91 -1.88 -9.51
N ALA A 31 -7.40 -2.49 -8.45
CA ALA A 31 -6.08 -3.13 -8.47
C ALA A 31 -6.02 -4.32 -9.43
N GLN A 32 -7.06 -5.12 -9.49
CA GLN A 32 -7.18 -6.25 -10.42
C GLN A 32 -7.31 -5.77 -11.87
N GLN A 33 -8.04 -4.68 -12.11
CA GLN A 33 -8.11 -4.06 -13.42
C GLN A 33 -6.74 -3.57 -13.88
N TYR A 34 -5.96 -2.98 -12.99
CA TYR A 34 -4.57 -2.59 -13.26
C TYR A 34 -3.73 -3.80 -13.73
N ALA A 35 -3.90 -4.95 -13.07
CA ALA A 35 -3.19 -6.17 -13.46
C ALA A 35 -3.55 -6.62 -14.88
N GLN A 36 -4.81 -6.53 -15.27
CA GLN A 36 -5.27 -6.87 -16.62
C GLN A 36 -4.71 -5.92 -17.66
N GLU A 37 -4.74 -4.62 -17.39
CA GLU A 37 -4.26 -3.58 -18.31
C GLU A 37 -2.74 -3.62 -18.51
N HIS A 38 -2.00 -4.06 -17.50
CA HIS A 38 -0.53 -4.13 -17.51
C HIS A 38 0.00 -5.56 -17.68
N GLU A 39 -0.88 -6.53 -17.90
CA GLU A 39 -0.53 -7.95 -18.11
C GLU A 39 0.34 -8.52 -16.97
N LEU A 40 -0.04 -8.22 -15.72
CA LEU A 40 0.68 -8.69 -14.53
C LEU A 40 0.39 -10.17 -14.25
N ASN A 41 1.38 -10.87 -13.72
CA ASN A 41 1.29 -12.28 -13.32
C ASN A 41 0.98 -12.47 -11.84
N PHE A 42 0.20 -11.56 -11.25
CA PHE A 42 -0.28 -11.60 -9.87
C PHE A 42 -1.56 -10.78 -9.75
N SER A 43 -2.15 -10.74 -8.56
CA SER A 43 -3.53 -10.26 -8.38
C SER A 43 -3.77 -8.81 -8.80
N GLY A 44 -2.81 -7.92 -8.56
CA GLY A 44 -2.95 -6.53 -8.94
C GLY A 44 -1.92 -5.61 -8.29
N SER A 45 -2.02 -4.33 -8.60
CA SER A 45 -1.20 -3.27 -8.01
C SER A 45 -2.07 -2.08 -7.61
N LEU A 46 -1.69 -1.40 -6.53
CA LEU A 46 -2.45 -0.27 -6.00
C LEU A 46 -1.52 0.81 -5.46
N SER A 47 -2.07 2.03 -5.38
CA SER A 47 -1.35 3.17 -4.84
C SER A 47 -1.07 3.02 -3.33
N PRO A 48 -0.07 3.73 -2.79
CA PRO A 48 0.17 3.76 -1.34
C PRO A 48 -1.05 4.18 -0.53
N THR A 49 -1.80 5.15 -1.00
CA THR A 49 -3.01 5.65 -0.32
C THR A 49 -4.11 4.58 -0.26
N ASP A 50 -4.36 3.90 -1.36
CA ASP A 50 -5.32 2.79 -1.42
C ASP A 50 -4.87 1.62 -0.54
N ALA A 51 -3.58 1.29 -0.56
CA ALA A 51 -2.99 0.25 0.28
C ALA A 51 -3.21 0.55 1.78
N TRP A 52 -2.92 1.76 2.19
CA TRP A 52 -3.13 2.18 3.57
C TRP A 52 -4.60 2.10 3.98
N GLN A 53 -5.51 2.49 3.12
CA GLN A 53 -6.94 2.39 3.37
C GLN A 53 -7.38 0.93 3.62
N LEU A 54 -6.90 -0.03 2.83
CA LEU A 54 -7.17 -1.46 3.06
C LEU A 54 -6.63 -1.96 4.40
N VAL A 55 -5.42 -1.53 4.76
CA VAL A 55 -4.80 -1.90 6.04
C VAL A 55 -5.61 -1.34 7.22
N GLN A 56 -6.02 -0.08 7.15
CA GLN A 56 -6.84 0.56 8.20
C GLN A 56 -8.20 -0.12 8.37
N GLN A 57 -8.78 -0.61 7.29
CA GLN A 57 -10.05 -1.33 7.33
C GLN A 57 -9.91 -2.79 7.82
N GLY A 58 -8.69 -3.26 8.03
CA GLY A 58 -8.43 -4.66 8.41
C GLY A 58 -8.63 -5.66 7.27
N GLU A 59 -8.67 -5.20 6.03
CA GLU A 59 -8.95 -6.02 4.85
C GLU A 59 -7.69 -6.58 4.18
N ALA A 60 -6.52 -6.09 4.55
CA ALA A 60 -5.26 -6.54 3.98
C ALA A 60 -4.11 -6.43 4.99
N VAL A 61 -3.08 -7.22 4.76
CA VAL A 61 -1.83 -7.23 5.53
C VAL A 61 -0.74 -6.59 4.70
N LEU A 62 -0.08 -5.59 5.26
CA LEU A 62 1.08 -4.95 4.63
C LEU A 62 2.35 -5.71 4.99
N VAL A 63 3.05 -6.19 3.98
CA VAL A 63 4.32 -6.91 4.13
C VAL A 63 5.44 -6.11 3.48
N ASP A 64 6.40 -5.71 4.31
CA ASP A 64 7.60 -5.02 3.87
C ASP A 64 8.64 -6.07 3.42
N VAL A 65 9.02 -6.03 2.15
CA VAL A 65 9.98 -6.99 1.58
C VAL A 65 11.38 -6.41 1.48
N ARG A 66 11.62 -5.22 2.06
CA ARG A 66 12.93 -4.58 2.10
C ARG A 66 13.88 -5.29 3.06
N THR A 67 15.13 -4.87 3.06
CA THR A 67 16.14 -5.38 3.98
C THR A 67 15.93 -4.86 5.41
N ASN A 68 16.53 -5.53 6.39
CA ASN A 68 16.58 -5.04 7.78
C ASN A 68 17.23 -3.67 7.87
N GLU A 69 18.29 -3.45 7.10
CA GLU A 69 19.04 -2.20 7.09
C GLU A 69 18.19 -1.03 6.61
N GLU A 70 17.39 -1.24 5.57
CA GLU A 70 16.45 -0.22 5.11
C GLU A 70 15.40 0.11 6.17
N ARG A 71 14.83 -0.89 6.82
CA ARG A 71 13.85 -0.66 7.89
C ARG A 71 14.45 0.12 9.06
N LYS A 72 15.68 -0.23 9.44
CA LYS A 72 16.37 0.41 10.57
C LYS A 72 16.79 1.85 10.26
N PHE A 73 17.43 2.07 9.12
CA PHE A 73 18.07 3.35 8.83
C PHE A 73 17.21 4.33 8.01
N VAL A 74 16.28 3.82 7.23
CA VAL A 74 15.40 4.65 6.41
C VAL A 74 14.03 4.85 7.05
N GLY A 75 13.55 3.87 7.79
CA GLY A 75 12.25 3.88 8.42
C GLY A 75 11.33 2.78 7.89
N TYR A 76 10.16 2.66 8.48
CA TYR A 76 9.20 1.61 8.13
C TYR A 76 7.76 2.03 8.47
N VAL A 77 6.80 1.32 7.91
CA VAL A 77 5.38 1.53 8.24
C VAL A 77 5.07 0.78 9.54
N PRO A 78 4.48 1.45 10.55
CA PRO A 78 4.06 0.79 11.79
C PRO A 78 3.17 -0.41 11.52
N GLU A 79 3.35 -1.49 12.29
CA GLU A 79 2.58 -2.73 12.20
C GLU A 79 2.76 -3.52 10.89
N SER A 80 3.60 -3.06 9.97
CA SER A 80 3.94 -3.86 8.79
C SER A 80 4.74 -5.11 9.19
N ILE A 81 4.40 -6.23 8.55
CA ILE A 81 5.13 -7.49 8.74
C ILE A 81 6.37 -7.46 7.87
N HIS A 82 7.51 -7.86 8.41
CA HIS A 82 8.76 -7.92 7.67
C HIS A 82 9.05 -9.33 7.16
N VAL A 83 9.15 -9.47 5.85
CA VAL A 83 9.64 -10.67 5.17
C VAL A 83 10.56 -10.22 4.03
N ALA A 84 11.85 -10.30 4.21
CA ALA A 84 12.80 -9.79 3.22
C ALA A 84 12.81 -10.62 1.94
N TRP A 85 12.64 -9.96 0.79
CA TRP A 85 12.85 -10.57 -0.53
C TRP A 85 14.33 -10.77 -0.82
N ALA A 86 15.14 -9.81 -0.42
CA ALA A 86 16.59 -9.84 -0.50
C ALA A 86 17.16 -9.28 0.81
N THR A 87 18.38 -9.65 1.14
CA THR A 87 19.04 -9.32 2.41
C THR A 87 20.34 -8.58 2.20
N GLY A 88 20.76 -7.83 3.24
CA GLY A 88 22.00 -7.09 3.26
C GLY A 88 22.01 -5.91 2.30
N THR A 89 23.15 -5.23 2.25
CA THR A 89 23.34 -4.06 1.38
C THR A 89 23.60 -4.42 -0.10
N SER A 90 23.93 -5.69 -0.36
CA SER A 90 24.15 -6.24 -1.70
C SER A 90 22.89 -6.86 -2.29
N PHE A 91 21.77 -6.83 -1.58
CA PHE A 91 20.48 -7.39 -2.03
C PHE A 91 20.58 -8.85 -2.46
N ASN A 92 21.19 -9.69 -1.64
CA ASN A 92 21.23 -11.11 -1.87
C ASN A 92 19.84 -11.72 -1.72
N ARG A 93 19.39 -12.47 -2.72
CA ARG A 93 18.08 -13.09 -2.75
C ARG A 93 17.88 -13.97 -1.50
N ASN A 94 16.75 -13.80 -0.81
CA ASN A 94 16.37 -14.64 0.33
C ASN A 94 15.68 -15.92 -0.19
N PRO A 95 16.33 -17.10 -0.13
CA PRO A 95 15.73 -18.34 -0.62
C PRO A 95 14.56 -18.83 0.24
N ARG A 96 14.39 -18.27 1.43
CA ARG A 96 13.32 -18.64 2.37
C ARG A 96 12.10 -17.72 2.29
N PHE A 97 12.07 -16.76 1.38
CA PHE A 97 11.03 -15.74 1.30
C PHE A 97 9.61 -16.34 1.31
N LEU A 98 9.33 -17.29 0.42
CA LEU A 98 8.00 -17.88 0.31
C LEU A 98 7.60 -18.67 1.56
N LYS A 99 8.54 -19.39 2.15
CA LYS A 99 8.31 -20.14 3.39
C LYS A 99 8.04 -19.20 4.57
N GLU A 100 8.78 -18.13 4.68
CA GLU A 100 8.60 -17.11 5.72
C GLU A 100 7.28 -16.37 5.55
N LEU A 101 6.91 -16.02 4.32
CA LEU A 101 5.65 -15.36 4.02
C LEU A 101 4.45 -16.24 4.40
N GLU A 102 4.49 -17.51 4.05
CA GLU A 102 3.46 -18.46 4.43
C GLU A 102 3.36 -18.63 5.94
N SER A 103 4.49 -18.75 6.62
CA SER A 103 4.56 -18.93 8.08
C SER A 103 4.03 -17.72 8.84
N LYS A 104 4.35 -16.50 8.38
CA LYS A 104 3.98 -15.25 9.09
C LYS A 104 2.59 -14.75 8.74
N VAL A 105 2.10 -15.01 7.54
CA VAL A 105 0.84 -14.45 7.04
C VAL A 105 -0.16 -15.52 6.61
N GLY A 106 0.27 -16.49 5.81
CA GLY A 106 -0.59 -17.51 5.20
C GLY A 106 -0.97 -17.17 3.76
N LYS A 107 -1.41 -18.18 3.01
CA LYS A 107 -1.74 -18.06 1.58
C LYS A 107 -3.13 -17.51 1.28
N ASP A 108 -4.01 -17.51 2.27
CA ASP A 108 -5.41 -17.12 2.12
C ASP A 108 -5.70 -15.66 2.45
N LYS A 109 -4.72 -14.94 2.95
CA LYS A 109 -4.85 -13.51 3.28
C LYS A 109 -4.63 -12.63 2.04
N THR A 110 -5.26 -11.45 2.05
CA THR A 110 -4.93 -10.39 1.11
C THR A 110 -3.64 -9.71 1.56
N ILE A 111 -2.60 -9.83 0.73
CA ILE A 111 -1.24 -9.40 1.05
C ILE A 111 -0.84 -8.26 0.12
N LEU A 112 -0.36 -7.17 0.70
CA LEU A 112 0.18 -6.02 -0.01
C LEU A 112 1.69 -5.98 0.21
N LEU A 113 2.47 -6.11 -0.85
CA LEU A 113 3.93 -6.13 -0.78
C LEU A 113 4.52 -4.75 -1.05
N LEU A 114 5.37 -4.28 -0.14
CA LEU A 114 6.00 -2.96 -0.18
C LEU A 114 7.52 -3.13 -0.24
N CYS A 115 8.15 -2.46 -1.21
CA CYS A 115 9.60 -2.31 -1.22
C CYS A 115 9.99 -0.83 -1.32
N ARG A 116 11.19 -0.51 -1.80
CA ARG A 116 11.65 0.88 -1.89
C ARG A 116 10.94 1.68 -2.98
N SER A 117 10.79 1.09 -4.19
CA SER A 117 10.23 1.78 -5.36
C SER A 117 9.31 0.91 -6.23
N GLY A 118 9.01 -0.32 -5.80
CA GLY A 118 8.09 -1.23 -6.49
C GLY A 118 8.73 -2.38 -7.25
N ASN A 119 10.04 -2.38 -7.48
CA ASN A 119 10.70 -3.41 -8.32
C ASN A 119 10.84 -4.76 -7.61
N ARG A 120 11.39 -4.79 -6.42
CA ARG A 120 11.53 -6.03 -5.63
C ARG A 120 10.18 -6.62 -5.24
N SER A 121 9.23 -5.77 -4.87
CA SER A 121 7.88 -6.21 -4.51
C SER A 121 7.12 -6.80 -5.70
N THR A 122 7.35 -6.31 -6.92
CA THR A 122 6.82 -6.93 -8.15
C THR A 122 7.36 -8.34 -8.33
N GLN A 123 8.67 -8.53 -8.23
CA GLN A 123 9.29 -9.86 -8.33
C GLN A 123 8.80 -10.80 -7.22
N ALA A 124 8.69 -10.29 -6.00
CA ALA A 124 8.16 -11.05 -4.87
C ALA A 124 6.69 -11.45 -5.08
N ALA A 125 5.88 -10.56 -5.64
CA ALA A 125 4.47 -10.83 -5.95
C ALA A 125 4.33 -11.93 -7.01
N GLU A 126 5.12 -11.88 -8.06
CA GLU A 126 5.13 -12.93 -9.09
C GLU A 126 5.50 -14.29 -8.51
N ALA A 127 6.55 -14.34 -7.70
CA ALA A 127 6.98 -15.59 -7.06
C ALA A 127 5.92 -16.13 -6.10
N ALA A 128 5.31 -15.27 -5.30
CA ALA A 128 4.25 -15.66 -4.35
C ALA A 128 3.00 -16.15 -5.08
N PHE A 129 2.55 -15.46 -6.10
CA PHE A 129 1.39 -15.87 -6.89
C PHE A 129 1.61 -17.24 -7.54
N ASN A 130 2.77 -17.46 -8.12
CA ASN A 130 3.14 -18.76 -8.71
C ASN A 130 3.22 -19.90 -7.67
N ALA A 131 3.46 -19.55 -6.40
CA ALA A 131 3.52 -20.51 -5.29
C ALA A 131 2.16 -20.76 -4.62
N GLY A 132 1.08 -20.18 -5.14
CA GLY A 132 -0.27 -20.41 -4.68
C GLY A 132 -0.83 -19.39 -3.68
N PHE A 133 -0.19 -18.23 -3.54
CA PHE A 133 -0.77 -17.09 -2.83
C PHE A 133 -1.82 -16.45 -3.73
N GLU A 134 -3.09 -16.57 -3.38
CA GLU A 134 -4.21 -16.22 -4.28
C GLU A 134 -4.51 -14.71 -4.34
N HIS A 135 -4.16 -13.97 -3.28
CA HIS A 135 -4.49 -12.55 -3.11
C HIS A 135 -3.22 -11.75 -2.83
N ILE A 136 -2.39 -11.61 -3.85
CA ILE A 136 -1.08 -10.95 -3.73
C ILE A 136 -1.04 -9.69 -4.61
N TYR A 137 -0.69 -8.56 -4.00
CA TYR A 137 -0.72 -7.24 -4.62
C TYR A 137 0.61 -6.52 -4.40
N ASN A 138 1.00 -5.71 -5.38
CA ASN A 138 2.15 -4.82 -5.28
C ASN A 138 1.72 -3.41 -4.90
N VAL A 139 2.36 -2.81 -3.91
CA VAL A 139 2.20 -1.39 -3.62
C VAL A 139 3.08 -0.59 -4.58
N LEU A 140 2.43 0.14 -5.49
CA LEU A 140 3.11 1.01 -6.44
C LEU A 140 3.93 2.08 -5.73
N GLU A 141 4.96 2.60 -6.38
CA GLU A 141 5.83 3.67 -5.88
C GLU A 141 6.76 3.23 -4.72
N GLY A 142 6.35 2.29 -3.89
CA GLY A 142 7.13 1.84 -2.74
C GLY A 142 7.20 2.85 -1.60
N PHE A 143 8.11 2.58 -0.66
CA PHE A 143 8.26 3.41 0.54
C PHE A 143 8.93 4.76 0.27
N GLU A 144 9.91 4.81 -0.63
CA GLU A 144 10.70 6.00 -0.94
C GLU A 144 10.42 6.59 -2.32
N GLY A 145 9.77 5.83 -3.19
CA GLY A 145 9.48 6.26 -4.55
C GLY A 145 10.64 6.16 -5.53
N ASP A 146 10.42 6.70 -6.71
CA ASP A 146 11.39 6.75 -7.77
C ASP A 146 12.41 7.87 -7.56
N LEU A 147 13.57 7.75 -8.23
CA LEU A 147 14.55 8.82 -8.27
C LEU A 147 14.03 9.98 -9.11
N ASN A 148 14.27 11.19 -8.64
CA ASN A 148 14.06 12.40 -9.44
C ASN A 148 15.26 12.65 -10.37
N GLU A 149 15.27 13.78 -11.08
CA GLU A 149 16.36 14.15 -12.00
C GLU A 149 17.71 14.35 -11.28
N GLN A 150 17.69 14.68 -9.99
CA GLN A 150 18.88 14.81 -9.16
C GLN A 150 19.30 13.52 -8.46
N GLN A 151 18.69 12.37 -8.85
CA GLN A 151 18.93 11.06 -8.24
C GLN A 151 18.60 11.02 -6.74
N GLN A 152 17.52 11.69 -6.35
CA GLN A 152 17.03 11.72 -4.98
C GLN A 152 15.68 11.05 -4.89
N ARG A 153 15.47 10.24 -3.84
CA ARG A 153 14.17 9.64 -3.52
C ARG A 153 13.38 10.57 -2.59
N ASN A 154 12.12 10.24 -2.37
CA ASN A 154 11.18 11.02 -1.55
C ASN A 154 10.93 12.45 -2.06
N GLN A 155 11.06 12.63 -3.35
CA GLN A 155 10.84 13.91 -4.01
C GLN A 155 9.71 13.84 -5.05
N LYS A 156 9.48 12.68 -5.63
CA LYS A 156 8.60 12.47 -6.78
C LYS A 156 7.32 11.73 -6.41
N ASN A 157 7.43 10.62 -5.75
CA ASN A 157 6.34 9.76 -5.33
C ASN A 157 6.78 8.88 -4.13
N GLY A 158 5.94 7.92 -3.72
CA GLY A 158 6.24 7.00 -2.63
C GLY A 158 5.37 7.19 -1.40
N TRP A 159 5.39 6.20 -0.52
CA TRP A 159 4.60 6.17 0.71
C TRP A 159 4.74 7.43 1.55
N ARG A 160 5.98 7.85 1.79
CA ARG A 160 6.27 9.00 2.65
C ARG A 160 5.82 10.33 2.08
N ILE A 161 5.91 10.52 0.75
CA ILE A 161 5.49 11.77 0.10
C ILE A 161 3.96 11.97 0.16
N HIS A 162 3.21 10.88 0.25
CA HIS A 162 1.77 10.90 0.46
C HIS A 162 1.38 11.14 1.93
N GLN A 163 2.35 11.42 2.80
CA GLN A 163 2.15 11.69 4.22
C GLN A 163 1.46 10.55 4.98
N LEU A 164 1.65 9.33 4.54
CA LEU A 164 1.16 8.13 5.20
C LEU A 164 2.05 7.79 6.42
N PRO A 165 1.53 7.07 7.42
CA PRO A 165 2.27 6.79 8.64
C PRO A 165 3.57 6.03 8.41
N TRP A 166 4.64 6.49 9.03
CA TRP A 166 5.93 5.82 9.07
C TRP A 166 6.72 6.26 10.30
N GLN A 167 7.69 5.47 10.70
CA GLN A 167 8.55 5.78 11.84
C GLN A 167 9.98 5.26 11.62
N GLN A 168 10.90 5.76 12.44
CA GLN A 168 12.30 5.31 12.51
C GLN A 168 12.63 4.94 13.96
N ASP A 169 13.62 4.08 14.12
CA ASP A 169 14.19 3.76 15.44
C ASP A 169 15.11 4.89 15.92
#